data_5f2e0b4519044780e8047941983f8f08
#
_entry.id   5f2e0b4519044780e8047941983f8f08
#
_cell.length_a   1.000
_cell.length_b   1.000
_cell.length_c   1.000
_cell.angle_alpha   90.00
_cell.angle_beta   90.00
_cell.angle_gamma   90.00
#
_symmetry.space_group_name_H-M   'P 1'
#
loop_
_entity.id
_entity.type
_entity.pdbx_description
1 polymer ?
#
loop_
_entity_poly.entity_id
_entity_poly.type
_entity_poly.pdbx_seq_one_letter_code
_entity_poly.pdbx_strand_id
1 'polypeptide(L)'
;MKTGKIVRRLGAGHASQLETALERQFPDRFPAQSSRQNQQPPLLPFVFILPSPLLELKNVSVQRGNLLALKKFNLRIEAGEHVAILGPNGSGKSTLIKTITRECYPLLGDNTVLRILGHENWNIFELRAHLGVVSNDLMARCTRDITGRELVLSGFFGSIGIWPNHEVTPAMEEATREAMQQLNVLHLADRWLDELSSGEARRLLIARALIHRPETLLLDEPTTSLDIFALHEVRGHLRSLAAAGVGLLLVTHHLDDIIPEIDRVVLIREGTVFADGPKAQVLTSGGLSEIFRVPVEVYERDGYYHAW
;
A
#
# COMPACT_ATOMS: atom_id res chain seq x y z
N MET A 1 30.31 -28.34 8.23
CA MET A 1 29.70 -27.08 7.83
C MET A 1 30.55 -26.35 6.79
N LYS A 2 30.64 -26.80 5.53
CA LYS A 2 31.35 -26.09 4.42
C LYS A 2 31.00 -26.65 3.04
N THR A 3 29.77 -27.08 2.80
CA THR A 3 29.33 -27.63 1.50
C THR A 3 28.17 -26.88 0.83
N GLY A 4 27.62 -25.86 1.45
CA GLY A 4 26.43 -25.13 0.92
C GLY A 4 26.68 -23.96 -0.05
N LYS A 5 27.95 -23.61 -0.34
CA LYS A 5 28.27 -22.39 -1.12
C LYS A 5 28.76 -22.61 -2.56
N ILE A 6 28.90 -23.86 -3.02
CA ILE A 6 29.51 -24.15 -4.35
C ILE A 6 28.46 -24.42 -5.45
N VAL A 7 27.21 -24.73 -5.11
CA VAL A 7 26.20 -25.19 -6.12
C VAL A 7 25.54 -24.04 -6.89
N ARG A 8 25.74 -22.78 -6.54
CA ARG A 8 25.05 -21.63 -7.20
C ARG A 8 25.74 -21.03 -8.44
N ARG A 9 26.78 -21.68 -9.00
CA ARG A 9 27.53 -21.10 -10.13
C ARG A 9 27.67 -21.99 -11.37
N LEU A 10 27.00 -23.14 -11.45
CA LEU A 10 27.09 -24.02 -12.60
C LEU A 10 25.72 -24.21 -13.25
N GLY A 11 25.61 -23.96 -14.55
CA GLY A 11 24.36 -24.09 -15.30
C GLY A 11 23.85 -25.54 -15.31
N ALA A 12 22.54 -25.68 -15.58
CA ALA A 12 21.77 -26.92 -15.47
C ALA A 12 22.36 -28.21 -16.17
N GLY A 13 23.31 -28.06 -17.09
CA GLY A 13 23.96 -29.18 -17.77
C GLY A 13 25.09 -29.86 -16.97
N HIS A 14 25.61 -29.22 -15.92
CA HIS A 14 26.73 -29.80 -15.12
C HIS A 14 26.27 -30.45 -13.82
N ALA A 15 25.02 -30.18 -13.40
CA ALA A 15 24.46 -30.76 -12.17
C ALA A 15 24.24 -32.27 -12.29
N SER A 16 23.75 -32.76 -13.46
CA SER A 16 23.46 -34.16 -13.66
C SER A 16 24.73 -35.04 -13.75
N GLN A 17 25.84 -34.48 -14.25
CA GLN A 17 27.10 -35.19 -14.31
C GLN A 17 27.78 -35.29 -12.93
N LEU A 18 27.60 -34.32 -12.07
CA LEU A 18 28.12 -34.34 -10.69
C LEU A 18 27.32 -35.29 -9.79
N GLU A 19 25.99 -35.35 -9.95
CA GLU A 19 25.16 -36.34 -9.26
C GLU A 19 25.53 -37.77 -9.61
N THR A 20 25.69 -38.06 -10.90
CA THR A 20 26.11 -39.41 -11.36
C THR A 20 27.54 -39.80 -10.87
N ALA A 21 28.42 -38.82 -10.71
CA ALA A 21 29.76 -39.04 -10.17
C ALA A 21 29.76 -39.32 -8.65
N LEU A 22 28.88 -38.59 -7.90
CA LEU A 22 28.73 -38.76 -6.45
C LEU A 22 28.06 -40.09 -6.08
N GLU A 23 27.10 -40.56 -6.86
CA GLU A 23 26.45 -41.88 -6.69
C GLU A 23 27.43 -43.04 -6.86
N ARG A 24 28.41 -42.91 -7.76
CA ARG A 24 29.44 -43.91 -7.96
C ARG A 24 30.51 -43.97 -6.87
N GLN A 25 30.72 -42.84 -6.17
CA GLN A 25 31.80 -42.75 -5.18
C GLN A 25 31.32 -43.05 -3.74
N PHE A 26 29.99 -43.01 -3.48
CA PHE A 26 29.41 -43.27 -2.16
C PHE A 26 28.11 -44.09 -2.25
N PRO A 27 28.15 -45.39 -2.62
CA PRO A 27 26.93 -46.19 -2.85
C PRO A 27 26.05 -46.36 -1.60
N ASP A 28 26.61 -46.30 -0.41
CA ASP A 28 25.86 -46.48 0.83
C ASP A 28 24.99 -45.30 1.24
N ARG A 29 25.09 -44.16 0.58
CA ARG A 29 24.29 -42.95 0.88
C ARG A 29 23.06 -42.76 -0.03
N PHE A 30 22.99 -43.55 -1.12
CA PHE A 30 21.89 -43.49 -2.11
C PHE A 30 21.40 -44.89 -2.37
N PRO A 31 20.39 -45.41 -1.63
CA PRO A 31 19.84 -46.73 -1.92
C PRO A 31 19.19 -46.73 -3.33
N ALA A 32 19.51 -47.76 -4.12
CA ALA A 32 19.00 -47.96 -5.48
C ALA A 32 17.47 -47.84 -5.51
N GLN A 33 16.95 -47.01 -6.39
CA GLN A 33 15.51 -46.86 -6.63
C GLN A 33 14.96 -48.13 -7.23
N SER A 34 14.30 -48.98 -6.42
CA SER A 34 13.48 -50.08 -6.90
C SER A 34 12.30 -49.52 -7.70
N SER A 35 12.09 -50.05 -8.87
CA SER A 35 11.02 -49.81 -9.84
C SER A 35 9.67 -49.52 -9.16
N ARG A 36 9.27 -48.26 -9.06
CA ARG A 36 7.92 -47.86 -8.73
C ARG A 36 7.10 -47.68 -9.99
N GLN A 37 6.11 -48.55 -10.14
CA GLN A 37 5.04 -48.41 -11.11
C GLN A 37 4.43 -46.99 -11.09
N ASN A 38 4.11 -46.54 -12.28
CA ASN A 38 3.43 -45.29 -12.63
C ASN A 38 2.13 -45.09 -11.83
N GLN A 39 2.20 -44.60 -10.61
CA GLN A 39 1.06 -44.01 -9.91
C GLN A 39 1.26 -42.50 -9.97
N GLN A 40 0.48 -41.85 -10.81
CA GLN A 40 0.33 -40.37 -10.71
C GLN A 40 0.01 -40.03 -9.27
N PRO A 41 0.74 -39.07 -8.64
CA PRO A 41 0.35 -38.60 -7.32
C PRO A 41 -1.08 -38.10 -7.40
N PRO A 42 -1.93 -38.33 -6.36
CA PRO A 42 -3.27 -37.79 -6.34
C PRO A 42 -3.15 -36.29 -6.51
N LEU A 43 -3.90 -35.73 -7.47
CA LEU A 43 -4.07 -34.30 -7.60
C LEU A 43 -4.59 -33.81 -6.25
N LEU A 44 -3.72 -33.17 -5.48
CA LEU A 44 -4.15 -32.44 -4.30
C LEU A 44 -5.24 -31.48 -4.78
N PRO A 45 -6.39 -31.41 -4.10
CA PRO A 45 -7.40 -30.46 -4.49
C PRO A 45 -6.73 -29.08 -4.56
N PHE A 46 -6.92 -28.37 -5.67
CA PHE A 46 -6.54 -26.97 -5.79
C PHE A 46 -7.24 -26.26 -4.62
N VAL A 47 -6.53 -26.09 -3.53
CA VAL A 47 -6.95 -25.17 -2.50
C VAL A 47 -6.81 -23.82 -3.17
N PHE A 48 -7.94 -23.25 -3.61
CA PHE A 48 -8.04 -21.83 -3.91
C PHE A 48 -7.71 -21.11 -2.60
N ILE A 49 -6.43 -20.77 -2.43
CA ILE A 49 -6.04 -19.81 -1.40
C ILE A 49 -6.65 -18.51 -1.92
N LEU A 50 -7.82 -18.16 -1.40
CA LEU A 50 -8.38 -16.82 -1.61
C LEU A 50 -7.29 -15.84 -1.18
N PRO A 51 -6.99 -14.83 -2.00
CA PRO A 51 -6.02 -13.83 -1.61
C PRO A 51 -6.40 -13.27 -0.24
N SER A 52 -5.41 -13.16 0.64
CA SER A 52 -5.65 -12.61 1.98
C SER A 52 -6.19 -11.19 1.83
N PRO A 53 -7.16 -10.77 2.67
CA PRO A 53 -7.65 -9.41 2.62
C PRO A 53 -6.50 -8.43 2.88
N LEU A 54 -6.55 -7.27 2.23
CA LEU A 54 -5.62 -6.17 2.51
C LEU A 54 -5.69 -5.78 3.99
N LEU A 55 -6.90 -5.66 4.52
CA LEU A 55 -7.16 -5.23 5.89
C LEU A 55 -8.30 -6.02 6.52
N GLU A 56 -8.07 -6.54 7.72
CA GLU A 56 -9.11 -7.12 8.56
C GLU A 56 -9.03 -6.53 9.96
N LEU A 57 -9.99 -5.69 10.31
CA LEU A 57 -10.18 -5.12 11.64
C LEU A 57 -11.45 -5.68 12.25
N LYS A 58 -11.34 -6.29 13.42
CA LYS A 58 -12.49 -6.71 14.22
C LYS A 58 -12.35 -6.18 15.64
N ASN A 59 -13.35 -5.50 16.11
CA ASN A 59 -13.44 -4.98 17.47
C ASN A 59 -12.21 -4.15 17.88
N VAL A 60 -11.61 -3.41 16.93
CA VAL A 60 -10.38 -2.65 17.16
C VAL A 60 -10.69 -1.34 17.86
N SER A 61 -10.07 -1.11 19.02
CA SER A 61 -10.13 0.16 19.74
C SER A 61 -8.73 0.74 19.89
N VAL A 62 -8.55 2.02 19.56
CA VAL A 62 -7.25 2.70 19.61
C VAL A 62 -7.38 3.99 20.41
N GLN A 63 -6.52 4.14 21.41
CA GLN A 63 -6.44 5.33 22.26
C GLN A 63 -5.30 6.25 21.82
N ARG A 64 -5.57 7.56 21.80
CA ARG A 64 -4.60 8.63 21.53
C ARG A 64 -4.65 9.63 22.67
N GLY A 65 -3.64 9.63 23.54
CA GLY A 65 -3.70 10.37 24.79
C GLY A 65 -4.90 9.91 25.64
N ASN A 66 -5.78 10.82 26.01
CA ASN A 66 -7.00 10.50 26.77
C ASN A 66 -8.23 10.22 25.88
N LEU A 67 -8.10 10.31 24.55
CA LEU A 67 -9.20 10.11 23.61
C LEU A 67 -9.19 8.69 23.05
N LEU A 68 -10.34 8.00 23.12
CA LEU A 68 -10.57 6.76 22.38
C LEU A 68 -10.93 7.15 20.93
N ALA A 69 -9.93 7.11 20.05
CA ALA A 69 -10.01 7.61 18.69
C ALA A 69 -10.65 6.59 17.71
N LEU A 70 -10.48 5.29 17.96
CA LEU A 70 -11.26 4.23 17.33
C LEU A 70 -11.96 3.41 18.40
N LYS A 71 -13.24 3.05 18.15
CA LYS A 71 -14.12 2.44 19.14
C LYS A 71 -14.73 1.18 18.55
N LYS A 72 -14.25 -0.01 18.95
CA LYS A 72 -14.73 -1.31 18.44
C LYS A 72 -14.88 -1.30 16.91
N PHE A 73 -13.89 -0.75 16.24
CA PHE A 73 -13.89 -0.52 14.80
C PHE A 73 -13.82 -1.83 14.05
N ASN A 74 -14.73 -2.03 13.09
CA ASN A 74 -14.79 -3.21 12.25
C ASN A 74 -14.70 -2.75 10.78
N LEU A 75 -13.76 -3.30 10.03
CA LEU A 75 -13.57 -3.00 8.62
C LEU A 75 -12.82 -4.16 7.97
N ARG A 76 -13.28 -4.60 6.81
CA ARG A 76 -12.58 -5.55 5.97
C ARG A 76 -12.46 -4.98 4.57
N ILE A 77 -11.25 -4.98 4.02
CA ILE A 77 -10.93 -4.54 2.66
C ILE A 77 -10.19 -5.69 1.99
N GLU A 78 -10.63 -6.06 0.79
CA GLU A 78 -9.97 -7.11 0.02
C GLU A 78 -8.75 -6.56 -0.72
N ALA A 79 -7.82 -7.45 -1.11
CA ALA A 79 -6.68 -7.07 -1.94
C ALA A 79 -7.17 -6.58 -3.31
N GLY A 80 -6.60 -5.48 -3.80
CA GLY A 80 -6.97 -4.89 -5.09
C GLY A 80 -8.27 -4.07 -5.10
N GLU A 81 -9.03 -3.99 -3.99
CA GLU A 81 -10.19 -3.10 -3.92
C GLU A 81 -9.78 -1.62 -4.00
N HIS A 82 -10.66 -0.81 -4.58
CA HIS A 82 -10.57 0.64 -4.57
C HIS A 82 -11.59 1.19 -3.59
N VAL A 83 -11.12 1.68 -2.44
CA VAL A 83 -11.97 2.11 -1.33
C VAL A 83 -11.64 3.53 -0.92
N ALA A 84 -12.67 4.36 -0.75
CA ALA A 84 -12.52 5.67 -0.11
C ALA A 84 -13.02 5.63 1.34
N ILE A 85 -12.25 6.19 2.24
CA ILE A 85 -12.62 6.42 3.63
C ILE A 85 -12.87 7.91 3.80
N LEU A 86 -14.11 8.26 4.08
CA LEU A 86 -14.58 9.64 4.18
C LEU A 86 -15.12 9.92 5.59
N GLY A 87 -14.95 11.14 6.06
CA GLY A 87 -15.55 11.59 7.32
C GLY A 87 -15.02 12.94 7.76
N PRO A 88 -15.70 13.61 8.70
CA PRO A 88 -15.30 14.90 9.21
C PRO A 88 -13.94 14.85 9.92
N ASN A 89 -13.36 16.03 10.15
CA ASN A 89 -12.15 16.13 10.94
C ASN A 89 -12.39 15.61 12.37
N GLY A 90 -11.42 14.87 12.90
CA GLY A 90 -11.54 14.24 14.22
C GLY A 90 -12.36 12.93 14.25
N SER A 91 -12.86 12.44 13.11
CA SER A 91 -13.63 11.18 13.06
C SER A 91 -12.82 9.91 13.31
N GLY A 92 -11.48 9.98 13.30
CA GLY A 92 -10.60 8.84 13.52
C GLY A 92 -9.78 8.39 12.29
N LYS A 93 -9.92 9.04 11.13
CA LYS A 93 -9.24 8.67 9.87
C LYS A 93 -7.71 8.57 10.02
N SER A 94 -7.06 9.61 10.55
CA SER A 94 -5.59 9.60 10.74
C SER A 94 -5.15 8.55 11.78
N THR A 95 -5.99 8.23 12.76
CA THR A 95 -5.70 7.14 13.70
C THR A 95 -5.82 5.79 13.01
N LEU A 96 -6.80 5.62 12.13
CA LEU A 96 -6.93 4.40 11.32
C LEU A 96 -5.70 4.20 10.43
N ILE A 97 -5.25 5.25 9.72
CA ILE A 97 -4.02 5.20 8.91
C ILE A 97 -2.83 4.77 9.77
N LYS A 98 -2.62 5.44 10.91
CA LYS A 98 -1.51 5.11 11.84
C LYS A 98 -1.63 3.70 12.43
N THR A 99 -2.83 3.14 12.51
CA THR A 99 -3.04 1.75 12.91
C THR A 99 -2.65 0.79 11.78
N ILE A 100 -3.00 1.11 10.53
CA ILE A 100 -2.60 0.34 9.36
C ILE A 100 -1.09 0.40 9.16
N THR A 101 -0.46 1.56 9.31
CA THR A 101 1.00 1.74 9.17
C THR A 101 1.81 1.28 10.40
N ARG A 102 1.14 0.71 11.41
CA ARG A 102 1.75 0.21 12.66
C ARG A 102 2.42 1.30 13.51
N GLU A 103 2.02 2.54 13.35
CA GLU A 103 2.41 3.65 14.24
C GLU A 103 1.53 3.74 15.50
N CYS A 104 0.32 3.19 15.44
CA CYS A 104 -0.58 3.04 16.58
C CYS A 104 -1.01 1.58 16.71
N TYR A 105 -1.20 1.14 17.94
CA TYR A 105 -1.61 -0.23 18.24
C TYR A 105 -2.97 -0.25 18.93
N PRO A 106 -3.79 -1.29 18.68
CA PRO A 106 -5.07 -1.44 19.35
C PRO A 106 -4.87 -1.75 20.84
N LEU A 107 -5.85 -1.34 21.64
CA LEU A 107 -5.97 -1.81 23.01
C LEU A 107 -6.21 -3.32 22.99
N LEU A 108 -5.56 -4.03 23.90
CA LEU A 108 -5.77 -5.45 24.09
C LEU A 108 -7.20 -5.67 24.58
N GLY A 109 -7.93 -6.57 23.95
CA GLY A 109 -9.30 -6.91 24.29
C GLY A 109 -9.72 -8.24 23.68
N ASP A 110 -10.77 -8.84 24.26
CA ASP A 110 -11.32 -10.09 23.75
C ASP A 110 -11.83 -9.92 22.32
N ASN A 111 -11.46 -10.85 21.43
CA ASN A 111 -11.85 -10.87 20.02
C ASN A 111 -11.35 -9.65 19.20
N THR A 112 -10.31 -8.94 19.64
CA THR A 112 -9.65 -7.90 18.83
C THR A 112 -8.79 -8.56 17.77
N VAL A 113 -9.05 -8.23 16.49
CA VAL A 113 -8.24 -8.68 15.35
C VAL A 113 -7.76 -7.47 14.57
N LEU A 114 -6.47 -7.43 14.28
CA LEU A 114 -5.83 -6.49 13.35
C LEU A 114 -4.89 -7.29 12.45
N ARG A 115 -5.34 -7.58 11.23
CA ARG A 115 -4.54 -8.23 10.20
C ARG A 115 -4.38 -7.32 9.00
N ILE A 116 -3.19 -7.29 8.46
CA ILE A 116 -2.85 -6.61 7.21
C ILE A 116 -2.24 -7.67 6.31
N LEU A 117 -2.77 -7.82 5.09
CA LEU A 117 -2.37 -8.89 4.17
C LEU A 117 -2.35 -10.28 4.84
N GLY A 118 -3.35 -10.54 5.69
CA GLY A 118 -3.50 -11.79 6.43
C GLY A 118 -2.62 -11.96 7.67
N HIS A 119 -1.66 -11.07 7.95
CA HIS A 119 -0.72 -11.18 9.08
C HIS A 119 -1.03 -10.21 10.22
N GLU A 120 -0.93 -10.69 11.46
CA GLU A 120 -1.09 -9.87 12.67
C GLU A 120 0.17 -9.09 13.02
N ASN A 121 1.32 -9.63 12.70
CA ASN A 121 2.62 -9.01 12.98
C ASN A 121 3.36 -8.71 11.67
N TRP A 122 3.91 -7.51 11.58
CA TRP A 122 4.68 -7.05 10.45
C TRP A 122 6.00 -6.44 10.90
N ASN A 123 7.06 -6.74 10.19
CA ASN A 123 8.20 -5.85 10.11
C ASN A 123 7.79 -4.61 9.28
N ILE A 124 7.99 -3.42 9.82
CA ILE A 124 7.56 -2.17 9.18
C ILE A 124 8.19 -2.00 7.78
N PHE A 125 9.42 -2.45 7.57
CA PHE A 125 10.09 -2.39 6.28
C PHE A 125 9.45 -3.34 5.26
N GLU A 126 9.08 -4.54 5.67
CA GLU A 126 8.37 -5.51 4.83
C GLU A 126 6.97 -5.01 4.47
N LEU A 127 6.23 -4.46 5.44
CA LEU A 127 4.91 -3.89 5.19
C LEU A 127 4.96 -2.77 4.13
N ARG A 128 5.96 -1.90 4.19
CA ARG A 128 6.15 -0.81 3.22
C ARG A 128 6.47 -1.28 1.81
N ALA A 129 6.99 -2.49 1.64
CA ALA A 129 7.18 -3.08 0.31
C ALA A 129 5.87 -3.52 -0.34
N HIS A 130 4.86 -3.89 0.46
CA HIS A 130 3.54 -4.33 -0.02
C HIS A 130 2.49 -3.21 -0.01
N LEU A 131 2.64 -2.22 0.86
CA LEU A 131 1.72 -1.11 1.03
C LEU A 131 2.46 0.22 0.82
N GLY A 132 2.26 0.83 -0.34
CA GLY A 132 2.76 2.18 -0.60
C GLY A 132 1.96 3.21 0.20
N VAL A 133 2.64 4.10 0.91
CA VAL A 133 1.97 5.10 1.76
C VAL A 133 2.36 6.50 1.33
N VAL A 134 1.35 7.32 1.04
CA VAL A 134 1.47 8.75 0.75
C VAL A 134 0.68 9.51 1.80
N SER A 135 1.36 10.28 2.66
CA SER A 135 0.73 11.05 3.72
C SER A 135 1.25 12.47 3.79
N ASN A 136 0.44 13.38 4.34
CA ASN A 136 0.84 14.76 4.58
C ASN A 136 1.96 14.86 5.63
N ASP A 137 1.99 13.97 6.62
CA ASP A 137 3.09 13.90 7.61
C ASP A 137 4.44 13.64 6.93
N LEU A 138 4.48 12.84 5.88
CA LEU A 138 5.70 12.57 5.11
C LEU A 138 6.17 13.84 4.39
N MET A 139 5.24 14.57 3.78
CA MET A 139 5.53 15.84 3.12
C MET A 139 6.11 16.87 4.08
N ALA A 140 5.50 17.02 5.27
CA ALA A 140 5.96 17.94 6.29
C ALA A 140 7.37 17.62 6.84
N ARG A 141 7.79 16.36 6.75
CA ARG A 141 9.14 15.92 7.15
C ARG A 141 10.19 16.12 6.06
N CYS A 142 9.79 16.37 4.82
CA CYS A 142 10.71 16.64 3.71
C CYS A 142 11.24 18.10 3.79
N THR A 143 11.91 18.45 4.89
CA THR A 143 12.44 19.80 5.16
C THR A 143 13.93 19.92 4.83
N ARG A 144 14.54 18.91 4.22
CA ARG A 144 15.97 18.86 3.92
C ARG A 144 16.23 19.28 2.49
N ASP A 145 17.44 19.75 2.26
CA ASP A 145 18.00 19.96 0.94
C ASP A 145 18.25 18.60 0.27
N ILE A 146 17.21 18.05 -0.35
CA ILE A 146 17.25 16.81 -1.11
C ILE A 146 16.62 17.02 -2.47
N THR A 147 17.11 16.29 -3.45
CA THR A 147 16.60 16.33 -4.82
C THR A 147 15.36 15.43 -4.98
N GLY A 148 14.62 15.66 -6.08
CA GLY A 148 13.48 14.79 -6.43
C GLY A 148 13.87 13.32 -6.53
N ARG A 149 15.05 13.04 -7.13
CA ARG A 149 15.61 11.69 -7.24
C ARG A 149 15.91 11.09 -5.86
N GLU A 150 16.57 11.82 -4.97
CA GLU A 150 16.88 11.35 -3.62
C GLU A 150 15.65 11.09 -2.80
N LEU A 151 14.58 11.90 -2.95
CA LEU A 151 13.30 11.66 -2.31
C LEU A 151 12.71 10.31 -2.75
N VAL A 152 12.64 10.05 -4.05
CA VAL A 152 12.05 8.82 -4.59
C VAL A 152 12.90 7.62 -4.19
N LEU A 153 14.22 7.67 -4.44
CA LEU A 153 15.17 6.61 -4.11
C LEU A 153 15.16 6.25 -2.62
N SER A 154 14.97 7.23 -1.74
CA SER A 154 14.93 7.02 -0.28
C SER A 154 13.78 6.11 0.17
N GLY A 155 12.81 5.85 -0.71
CA GLY A 155 11.74 4.88 -0.47
C GLY A 155 12.26 3.48 -0.16
N PHE A 156 13.36 3.05 -0.80
CA PHE A 156 13.99 1.75 -0.55
C PHE A 156 14.50 1.60 0.87
N PHE A 157 14.88 2.69 1.50
CA PHE A 157 15.46 2.70 2.85
C PHE A 157 14.47 3.10 3.95
N GLY A 158 13.24 3.47 3.56
CA GLY A 158 12.24 4.00 4.51
C GLY A 158 12.64 5.32 5.16
N SER A 159 13.64 6.01 4.62
CA SER A 159 14.20 7.29 5.09
C SER A 159 13.66 8.48 4.30
N ILE A 160 14.04 9.70 4.69
CA ILE A 160 13.92 10.89 3.87
C ILE A 160 15.32 11.29 3.44
N GLY A 161 15.58 11.22 2.13
CA GLY A 161 16.91 11.41 1.56
C GLY A 161 17.82 10.20 1.72
N ILE A 162 18.98 10.28 1.10
CA ILE A 162 20.01 9.23 1.10
C ILE A 162 21.07 9.56 2.16
N TRP A 163 21.46 8.55 2.91
CA TRP A 163 22.45 8.67 3.98
C TRP A 163 23.76 7.97 3.60
N PRO A 164 24.93 8.35 4.18
CA PRO A 164 26.21 7.76 3.83
C PRO A 164 26.32 6.23 4.03
N ASN A 165 25.48 5.67 4.86
CA ASN A 165 25.41 4.21 5.11
C ASN A 165 24.45 3.46 4.19
N HIS A 166 23.77 4.17 3.27
CA HIS A 166 22.88 3.54 2.29
C HIS A 166 23.67 3.08 1.08
N GLU A 167 23.58 1.81 0.76
CA GLU A 167 24.17 1.24 -0.44
C GLU A 167 23.14 1.28 -1.57
N VAL A 168 23.32 2.24 -2.47
CA VAL A 168 22.48 2.41 -3.66
C VAL A 168 22.97 1.49 -4.77
N THR A 169 22.09 0.63 -5.27
CA THR A 169 22.40 -0.29 -6.37
C THR A 169 21.92 0.25 -7.72
N PRO A 170 22.50 -0.18 -8.85
CA PRO A 170 22.00 0.18 -10.18
C PRO A 170 20.52 -0.21 -10.41
N ALA A 171 20.07 -1.31 -9.81
CA ALA A 171 18.66 -1.72 -9.88
C ALA A 171 17.72 -0.76 -9.14
N MET A 172 18.14 -0.18 -8.01
CA MET A 172 17.39 0.84 -7.29
C MET A 172 17.29 2.14 -8.10
N GLU A 173 18.37 2.53 -8.78
CA GLU A 173 18.38 3.69 -9.67
C GLU A 173 17.41 3.52 -10.83
N GLU A 174 17.42 2.36 -11.47
CA GLU A 174 16.53 2.06 -12.57
C GLU A 174 15.06 2.08 -12.13
N ALA A 175 14.74 1.42 -11.00
CA ALA A 175 13.37 1.44 -10.45
C ALA A 175 12.93 2.86 -10.06
N THR A 176 13.86 3.70 -9.56
CA THR A 176 13.58 5.11 -9.27
C THR A 176 13.23 5.87 -10.55
N ARG A 177 14.01 5.68 -11.62
CA ARG A 177 13.77 6.29 -12.91
C ARG A 177 12.42 5.88 -13.49
N GLU A 178 12.10 4.57 -13.45
CA GLU A 178 10.81 4.04 -13.91
C GLU A 178 9.62 4.65 -13.13
N ALA A 179 9.69 4.67 -11.80
CA ALA A 179 8.64 5.26 -10.97
C ALA A 179 8.44 6.76 -11.25
N MET A 180 9.54 7.51 -11.45
CA MET A 180 9.47 8.92 -11.82
C MET A 180 8.90 9.15 -13.22
N GLN A 181 9.19 8.27 -14.17
CA GLN A 181 8.61 8.31 -15.52
C GLN A 181 7.11 8.08 -15.49
N GLN A 182 6.66 7.08 -14.72
CA GLN A 182 5.24 6.73 -14.58
C GLN A 182 4.39 7.90 -14.08
N LEU A 183 4.97 8.78 -13.25
CA LEU A 183 4.30 9.96 -12.70
C LEU A 183 4.63 11.26 -13.47
N ASN A 184 5.31 11.16 -14.61
CA ASN A 184 5.76 12.33 -15.42
C ASN A 184 6.59 13.35 -14.61
N VAL A 185 7.46 12.89 -13.71
CA VAL A 185 8.30 13.73 -12.85
C VAL A 185 9.80 13.48 -13.01
N LEU A 186 10.21 12.72 -14.03
CA LEU A 186 11.63 12.42 -14.25
C LEU A 186 12.47 13.71 -14.50
N HIS A 187 11.88 14.72 -15.12
CA HIS A 187 12.51 16.03 -15.35
C HIS A 187 12.80 16.81 -14.06
N LEU A 188 12.25 16.37 -12.92
CA LEU A 188 12.46 16.93 -11.59
C LEU A 188 13.55 16.21 -10.79
N ALA A 189 14.24 15.23 -11.40
CA ALA A 189 15.18 14.36 -10.69
C ALA A 189 16.27 15.14 -9.95
N ASP A 190 16.84 16.14 -10.59
CA ASP A 190 17.95 16.94 -10.07
C ASP A 190 17.52 18.28 -9.45
N ARG A 191 16.19 18.54 -9.37
CA ARG A 191 15.66 19.76 -8.74
C ARG A 191 15.53 19.56 -7.23
N TRP A 192 15.77 20.63 -6.49
CA TRP A 192 15.59 20.66 -5.05
C TRP A 192 14.10 20.68 -4.69
N LEU A 193 13.72 20.03 -3.56
CA LEU A 193 12.30 19.93 -3.18
C LEU A 193 11.67 21.29 -2.86
N ASP A 194 12.42 22.24 -2.34
CA ASP A 194 11.96 23.59 -2.02
C ASP A 194 11.68 24.47 -3.26
N GLU A 195 12.18 24.04 -4.43
CA GLU A 195 11.91 24.69 -5.72
C GLU A 195 10.65 24.16 -6.40
N LEU A 196 10.03 23.12 -5.87
CA LEU A 196 8.92 22.42 -6.49
C LEU A 196 7.57 22.96 -6.04
N SER A 197 6.61 22.96 -6.98
CA SER A 197 5.22 23.17 -6.64
C SER A 197 4.67 22.03 -5.76
N SER A 198 3.60 22.30 -5.02
CA SER A 198 2.93 21.27 -4.20
C SER A 198 2.47 20.06 -5.02
N GLY A 199 2.03 20.27 -6.26
CA GLY A 199 1.63 19.21 -7.18
C GLY A 199 2.81 18.34 -7.66
N GLU A 200 3.94 18.96 -8.00
CA GLU A 200 5.16 18.24 -8.39
C GLU A 200 5.69 17.40 -7.21
N ALA A 201 5.79 18.00 -6.05
CA ALA A 201 6.21 17.30 -4.84
C ALA A 201 5.25 16.16 -4.45
N ARG A 202 3.94 16.33 -4.63
CA ARG A 202 2.95 15.27 -4.41
C ARG A 202 3.17 14.09 -5.35
N ARG A 203 3.40 14.33 -6.63
CA ARG A 203 3.68 13.27 -7.61
C ARG A 203 4.99 12.53 -7.31
N LEU A 204 6.02 13.24 -6.84
CA LEU A 204 7.25 12.58 -6.36
C LEU A 204 7.01 11.68 -5.14
N LEU A 205 6.14 12.08 -4.20
CA LEU A 205 5.76 11.23 -3.07
C LEU A 205 4.99 9.98 -3.52
N ILE A 206 4.12 10.09 -4.54
CA ILE A 206 3.46 8.94 -5.13
C ILE A 206 4.50 8.04 -5.82
N ALA A 207 5.42 8.60 -6.61
CA ALA A 207 6.52 7.83 -7.21
C ALA A 207 7.35 7.09 -6.15
N ARG A 208 7.67 7.76 -5.05
CA ARG A 208 8.37 7.15 -3.90
C ARG A 208 7.57 5.97 -3.30
N ALA A 209 6.26 6.09 -3.20
CA ALA A 209 5.42 5.03 -2.68
C ALA A 209 5.31 3.82 -3.62
N LEU A 210 5.51 4.03 -4.93
CA LEU A 210 5.47 3.00 -5.97
C LEU A 210 6.79 2.23 -6.16
N ILE A 211 7.88 2.66 -5.54
CA ILE A 211 9.24 2.15 -5.82
C ILE A 211 9.40 0.64 -5.57
N HIS A 212 8.63 0.10 -4.63
CA HIS A 212 8.57 -1.34 -4.35
C HIS A 212 7.50 -2.07 -5.16
N ARG A 213 6.81 -1.40 -6.07
CA ARG A 213 5.67 -1.94 -6.84
C ARG A 213 4.61 -2.54 -5.91
N PRO A 214 4.10 -1.80 -4.93
CA PRO A 214 3.13 -2.30 -3.96
C PRO A 214 1.82 -2.71 -4.63
N GLU A 215 1.14 -3.69 -4.04
CA GLU A 215 -0.18 -4.13 -4.51
C GLU A 215 -1.27 -3.09 -4.21
N THR A 216 -1.06 -2.23 -3.21
CA THR A 216 -2.02 -1.21 -2.78
C THR A 216 -1.31 0.09 -2.39
N LEU A 217 -1.91 1.22 -2.75
CA LEU A 217 -1.54 2.55 -2.27
C LEU A 217 -2.54 3.03 -1.22
N LEU A 218 -2.03 3.41 -0.04
CA LEU A 218 -2.74 4.16 0.97
C LEU A 218 -2.41 5.65 0.78
N LEU A 219 -3.44 6.44 0.51
CA LEU A 219 -3.34 7.85 0.18
C LEU A 219 -4.10 8.67 1.23
N ASP A 220 -3.36 9.44 2.04
CA ASP A 220 -3.93 10.30 3.08
C ASP A 220 -4.02 11.73 2.56
N GLU A 221 -5.24 12.16 2.22
CA GLU A 221 -5.56 13.49 1.70
C GLU A 221 -4.61 13.91 0.55
N PRO A 222 -4.51 13.12 -0.54
CA PRO A 222 -3.48 13.31 -1.54
C PRO A 222 -3.60 14.60 -2.35
N THR A 223 -4.73 15.27 -2.30
CA THR A 223 -5.06 16.46 -3.10
C THR A 223 -5.10 17.75 -2.29
N THR A 224 -4.92 17.67 -0.97
CA THR A 224 -4.91 18.85 -0.09
C THR A 224 -3.86 19.88 -0.50
N SER A 225 -4.28 21.13 -0.61
CA SER A 225 -3.44 22.29 -0.99
C SER A 225 -2.93 22.26 -2.44
N LEU A 226 -3.56 21.50 -3.32
CA LEU A 226 -3.28 21.51 -4.75
C LEU A 226 -4.16 22.54 -5.47
N ASP A 227 -3.59 23.19 -6.47
CA ASP A 227 -4.37 23.96 -7.43
C ASP A 227 -5.17 23.06 -8.39
N ILE A 228 -6.04 23.63 -9.20
CA ILE A 228 -6.93 22.88 -10.10
C ILE A 228 -6.13 22.03 -11.09
N PHE A 229 -5.02 22.53 -11.60
CA PHE A 229 -4.19 21.81 -12.56
C PHE A 229 -3.51 20.60 -11.89
N ALA A 230 -2.84 20.81 -10.76
CA ALA A 230 -2.17 19.76 -10.01
C ALA A 230 -3.16 18.70 -9.50
N LEU A 231 -4.36 19.12 -9.09
CA LEU A 231 -5.46 18.22 -8.73
C LEU A 231 -5.85 17.29 -9.89
N HIS A 232 -6.02 17.86 -11.09
CA HIS A 232 -6.37 17.09 -12.29
C HIS A 232 -5.27 16.08 -12.64
N GLU A 233 -4.01 16.49 -12.61
CA GLU A 233 -2.85 15.62 -12.85
C GLU A 233 -2.79 14.46 -11.85
N VAL A 234 -2.89 14.74 -10.55
CA VAL A 234 -2.84 13.70 -9.52
C VAL A 234 -3.99 12.71 -9.69
N ARG A 235 -5.24 13.18 -9.93
CA ARG A 235 -6.38 12.31 -10.19
C ARG A 235 -6.15 11.45 -11.44
N GLY A 236 -5.61 12.01 -12.53
CA GLY A 236 -5.27 11.28 -13.75
C GLY A 236 -4.27 10.14 -13.49
N HIS A 237 -3.22 10.41 -12.68
CA HIS A 237 -2.27 9.38 -12.30
C HIS A 237 -2.90 8.30 -11.42
N LEU A 238 -3.74 8.66 -10.44
CA LEU A 238 -4.43 7.67 -9.60
C LEU A 238 -5.37 6.77 -10.43
N ARG A 239 -6.08 7.33 -11.41
CA ARG A 239 -6.91 6.58 -12.36
C ARG A 239 -6.07 5.60 -13.18
N SER A 240 -4.93 6.04 -13.68
CA SER A 240 -4.00 5.18 -14.44
C SER A 240 -3.47 4.04 -13.58
N LEU A 241 -3.15 4.29 -12.31
CA LEU A 241 -2.71 3.27 -11.36
C LEU A 241 -3.81 2.26 -11.03
N ALA A 242 -5.04 2.73 -10.81
CA ALA A 242 -6.20 1.86 -10.61
C ALA A 242 -6.43 0.96 -11.82
N ALA A 243 -6.40 1.52 -13.03
CA ALA A 243 -6.54 0.77 -14.28
C ALA A 243 -5.40 -0.25 -14.50
N ALA A 244 -4.22 0.01 -13.94
CA ALA A 244 -3.09 -0.93 -13.95
C ALA A 244 -3.19 -2.03 -12.87
N GLY A 245 -4.26 -2.04 -12.06
CA GLY A 245 -4.52 -3.06 -11.04
C GLY A 245 -3.94 -2.76 -9.66
N VAL A 246 -3.43 -1.56 -9.43
CA VAL A 246 -2.98 -1.13 -8.09
C VAL A 246 -4.21 -0.79 -7.25
N GLY A 247 -4.43 -1.49 -6.14
CA GLY A 247 -5.50 -1.18 -5.20
C GLY A 247 -5.34 0.23 -4.61
N LEU A 248 -6.44 0.95 -4.41
CA LEU A 248 -6.42 2.30 -3.84
C LEU A 248 -7.20 2.35 -2.53
N LEU A 249 -6.53 2.71 -1.44
CA LEU A 249 -7.15 3.06 -0.17
C LEU A 249 -7.00 4.57 0.04
N LEU A 250 -8.01 5.31 -0.41
CA LEU A 250 -8.05 6.76 -0.33
C LEU A 250 -8.69 7.20 0.99
N VAL A 251 -8.00 8.03 1.76
CA VAL A 251 -8.55 8.65 2.96
C VAL A 251 -8.65 10.16 2.72
N THR A 252 -9.87 10.69 2.80
CA THR A 252 -10.12 12.10 2.50
C THR A 252 -11.30 12.66 3.31
N HIS A 253 -11.48 13.96 3.28
CA HIS A 253 -12.68 14.64 3.72
C HIS A 253 -13.38 15.40 2.58
N HIS A 254 -12.84 15.30 1.35
CA HIS A 254 -13.38 15.90 0.14
C HIS A 254 -14.00 14.85 -0.79
N LEU A 255 -15.25 15.05 -1.20
CA LEU A 255 -15.93 14.16 -2.13
C LEU A 255 -15.24 14.13 -3.50
N ASP A 256 -14.78 15.29 -3.93
CA ASP A 256 -14.13 15.47 -5.23
C ASP A 256 -12.85 14.64 -5.42
N ASP A 257 -12.26 14.13 -4.33
CA ASP A 257 -11.09 13.25 -4.40
C ASP A 257 -11.44 11.82 -4.81
N ILE A 258 -12.71 11.44 -4.66
CA ILE A 258 -13.20 10.10 -4.96
C ILE A 258 -13.31 9.95 -6.48
N ILE A 259 -12.27 9.36 -7.08
CA ILE A 259 -12.21 9.13 -8.53
C ILE A 259 -13.25 8.09 -8.98
N PRO A 260 -13.64 8.08 -10.28
CA PRO A 260 -14.64 7.14 -10.79
C PRO A 260 -14.36 5.67 -10.53
N GLU A 261 -13.09 5.28 -10.51
CA GLU A 261 -12.63 3.90 -10.29
C GLU A 261 -12.82 3.40 -8.86
N ILE A 262 -13.06 4.30 -7.89
CA ILE A 262 -13.41 3.91 -6.52
C ILE A 262 -14.88 3.52 -6.47
N ASP A 263 -15.18 2.27 -6.15
CA ASP A 263 -16.54 1.72 -6.13
C ASP A 263 -17.16 1.70 -4.73
N ARG A 264 -16.34 1.60 -3.68
CA ARG A 264 -16.76 1.45 -2.28
C ARG A 264 -16.36 2.64 -1.45
N VAL A 265 -17.27 3.10 -0.61
CA VAL A 265 -17.03 4.19 0.33
C VAL A 265 -17.36 3.75 1.74
N VAL A 266 -16.47 4.08 2.68
CA VAL A 266 -16.64 3.87 4.11
C VAL A 266 -16.72 5.23 4.79
N LEU A 267 -17.86 5.53 5.40
CA LEU A 267 -18.04 6.74 6.19
C LEU A 267 -17.65 6.49 7.65
N ILE A 268 -16.79 7.35 8.20
CA ILE A 268 -16.35 7.25 9.60
C ILE A 268 -16.85 8.46 10.40
N ARG A 269 -17.48 8.17 11.54
CA ARG A 269 -17.92 9.17 12.49
C ARG A 269 -17.57 8.74 13.93
N GLU A 270 -16.95 9.66 14.69
CA GLU A 270 -16.65 9.48 16.13
C GLU A 270 -15.92 8.17 16.48
N GLY A 271 -15.02 7.73 15.60
CA GLY A 271 -14.21 6.53 15.77
C GLY A 271 -14.91 5.20 15.43
N THR A 272 -16.05 5.26 14.74
CA THR A 272 -16.82 4.09 14.30
C THR A 272 -17.13 4.17 12.81
N VAL A 273 -17.39 3.02 12.17
CA VAL A 273 -17.97 2.98 10.82
C VAL A 273 -19.44 3.42 10.92
N PHE A 274 -19.78 4.48 10.18
CA PHE A 274 -21.13 5.01 10.10
C PHE A 274 -21.92 4.38 8.95
N ALA A 275 -21.28 4.23 7.77
CA ALA A 275 -21.84 3.53 6.62
C ALA A 275 -20.70 2.89 5.82
N ASP A 276 -20.97 1.80 5.13
CA ASP A 276 -20.02 1.07 4.30
C ASP A 276 -20.76 0.39 3.14
N GLY A 277 -20.34 0.63 1.92
CA GLY A 277 -20.97 0.05 0.75
C GLY A 277 -20.62 0.74 -0.58
N PRO A 278 -21.36 0.40 -1.65
CA PRO A 278 -21.20 1.03 -2.96
C PRO A 278 -21.33 2.56 -2.88
N LYS A 279 -20.44 3.29 -3.56
CA LYS A 279 -20.40 4.76 -3.46
C LYS A 279 -21.74 5.44 -3.74
N ALA A 280 -22.52 4.95 -4.71
CA ALA A 280 -23.82 5.51 -5.04
C ALA A 280 -24.87 5.33 -3.93
N GLN A 281 -24.72 4.35 -3.05
CA GLN A 281 -25.61 4.11 -1.93
C GLN A 281 -25.18 4.89 -0.67
N VAL A 282 -23.89 5.14 -0.54
CA VAL A 282 -23.30 5.79 0.64
C VAL A 282 -23.23 7.31 0.48
N LEU A 283 -22.87 7.81 -0.72
CA LEU A 283 -22.72 9.23 -1.00
C LEU A 283 -24.08 9.86 -1.36
N THR A 284 -24.98 9.91 -0.40
CA THR A 284 -26.31 10.53 -0.54
C THR A 284 -26.39 11.84 0.22
N SER A 285 -27.23 12.76 -0.22
CA SER A 285 -27.46 14.05 0.46
C SER A 285 -27.87 13.84 1.94
N GLY A 286 -28.77 12.89 2.21
CA GLY A 286 -29.18 12.56 3.59
C GLY A 286 -28.06 12.03 4.46
N GLY A 287 -27.31 11.02 3.95
CA GLY A 287 -26.19 10.41 4.70
C GLY A 287 -25.06 11.40 4.98
N LEU A 288 -24.73 12.25 3.98
CA LEU A 288 -23.69 13.26 4.17
C LEU A 288 -24.16 14.41 5.09
N SER A 289 -25.42 14.83 4.98
CA SER A 289 -25.97 15.83 5.91
C SER A 289 -25.92 15.33 7.37
N GLU A 290 -26.20 14.04 7.59
CA GLU A 290 -26.16 13.45 8.94
C GLU A 290 -24.73 13.36 9.48
N ILE A 291 -23.77 12.93 8.66
CA ILE A 291 -22.38 12.74 9.12
C ILE A 291 -21.67 14.08 9.35
N PHE A 292 -21.88 15.07 8.47
CA PHE A 292 -21.26 16.39 8.56
C PHE A 292 -22.04 17.37 9.44
N ARG A 293 -23.29 17.03 9.82
CA ARG A 293 -24.18 17.86 10.67
C ARG A 293 -24.51 19.22 10.06
N VAL A 294 -24.54 19.28 8.75
CA VAL A 294 -24.97 20.46 7.96
C VAL A 294 -25.79 19.97 6.77
N PRO A 295 -26.76 20.77 6.26
CA PRO A 295 -27.42 20.41 5.02
C PRO A 295 -26.40 20.26 3.89
N VAL A 296 -26.43 19.16 3.19
CA VAL A 296 -25.53 18.88 2.06
C VAL A 296 -26.37 18.38 0.89
N GLU A 297 -26.23 19.00 -0.26
CA GLU A 297 -26.75 18.48 -1.51
C GLU A 297 -25.64 17.81 -2.29
N VAL A 298 -25.87 16.57 -2.73
CA VAL A 298 -24.91 15.76 -3.48
C VAL A 298 -25.40 15.61 -4.90
N TYR A 299 -24.50 15.82 -5.85
CA TYR A 299 -24.73 15.51 -7.25
C TYR A 299 -23.53 14.75 -7.84
N GLU A 300 -23.81 13.90 -8.79
CA GLU A 300 -22.81 13.12 -9.52
C GLU A 300 -22.68 13.67 -10.93
N ARG A 301 -21.43 13.79 -11.37
CA ARG A 301 -21.10 14.16 -12.75
C ARG A 301 -19.84 13.40 -13.21
N ASP A 302 -19.96 12.69 -14.30
CA ASP A 302 -18.86 11.93 -14.93
C ASP A 302 -18.17 10.95 -13.96
N GLY A 303 -18.93 10.35 -13.02
CA GLY A 303 -18.47 9.43 -11.99
C GLY A 303 -17.85 10.10 -10.76
N TYR A 304 -17.74 11.43 -10.75
CA TYR A 304 -17.32 12.22 -9.58
C TYR A 304 -18.53 12.70 -8.79
N TYR A 305 -18.36 12.75 -7.47
CA TYR A 305 -19.38 13.25 -6.56
C TYR A 305 -18.96 14.61 -6.01
N HIS A 306 -19.91 15.54 -5.98
CA HIS A 306 -19.72 16.90 -5.50
C HIS A 306 -20.75 17.21 -4.44
N ALA A 307 -20.41 18.10 -3.52
CA ALA A 307 -21.30 18.53 -2.44
C ALA A 307 -21.38 20.06 -2.34
N TRP A 308 -22.59 20.53 -2.04
CA TRP A 308 -22.87 21.95 -1.72
C TRP A 308 -23.37 22.09 -0.29
#